data_b794f5e3c450b176787190c28d8863e6
#
_entry.id   b794f5e3c450b176787190c28d8863e6
#
_cell.length_a   1.000
_cell.length_b   1.000
_cell.length_c   1.000
_cell.angle_alpha   90.00
_cell.angle_beta   90.00
_cell.angle_gamma   90.00
#
_symmetry.space_group_name_H-M   'P 1'
#
loop_
_entity.id
_entity.type
_entity.pdbx_description
1 polymer ?
#
loop_
_entity_poly.entity_id
_entity_poly.type
_entity_poly.pdbx_seq_one_letter_code
_entity_poly.pdbx_strand_id
1 'polypeptide(L)'
;IWVVGRYQYIPVNQRFTIQTLVESLRKKFGKESSAEIPNGKEYGQWGNMIWIYGDNEKLLFQKIGQGSLICHTYNPGGLETPSGFVVDIPRVIPSDCNKTYNASWFVDENGLVKNLSVNIIDYSLIRKAIERREAQEKAEKEQKVRNQSGVKPSL
;
A
#
# COMPACT_ATOMS: atom_id res chain seq x y z
N ILE A 1 1.69 -10.61 8.11
CA ILE A 1 0.92 -10.09 6.94
C ILE A 1 1.02 -8.58 6.98
N TRP A 2 1.60 -7.95 5.95
CA TRP A 2 1.81 -6.49 5.87
C TRP A 2 0.85 -5.76 4.92
N VAL A 3 0.10 -6.52 4.12
CA VAL A 3 -0.95 -5.98 3.25
C VAL A 3 -2.22 -6.78 3.49
N VAL A 4 -3.31 -6.08 3.77
CA VAL A 4 -4.65 -6.66 3.85
C VAL A 4 -5.54 -5.85 2.92
N GLY A 5 -6.17 -6.51 1.97
CA GLY A 5 -7.09 -5.88 1.02
C GLY A 5 -8.44 -6.59 1.01
N ARG A 6 -9.49 -5.81 0.84
CA ARG A 6 -10.83 -6.29 0.57
C ARG A 6 -11.36 -5.63 -0.70
N TYR A 7 -11.70 -6.44 -1.67
CA TYR A 7 -12.42 -6.02 -2.86
C TYR A 7 -13.88 -6.45 -2.73
N GLN A 8 -14.79 -5.56 -3.10
CA GLN A 8 -16.22 -5.82 -3.08
C GLN A 8 -16.87 -5.30 -4.36
N TYR A 9 -17.55 -6.20 -5.08
CA TYR A 9 -18.51 -5.84 -6.11
C TYR A 9 -19.85 -5.52 -5.42
N ILE A 10 -20.49 -4.41 -5.79
CA ILE A 10 -21.76 -3.95 -5.22
C ILE A 10 -22.88 -4.24 -6.20
N PRO A 11 -23.83 -5.12 -5.86
CA PRO A 11 -24.99 -5.40 -6.70
C PRO A 11 -25.78 -4.14 -7.03
N VAL A 12 -26.41 -4.08 -8.20
CA VAL A 12 -27.09 -2.87 -8.73
C VAL A 12 -28.04 -2.26 -7.72
N ASN A 13 -28.84 -3.09 -7.05
CA ASN A 13 -29.83 -2.66 -6.05
C ASN A 13 -29.24 -2.21 -4.70
N GLN A 14 -27.92 -2.33 -4.52
CA GLN A 14 -27.21 -1.93 -3.30
C GLN A 14 -26.22 -0.81 -3.55
N ARG A 15 -26.10 -0.32 -4.79
CA ARG A 15 -25.17 0.76 -5.15
C ARG A 15 -25.61 2.08 -4.51
N PHE A 16 -24.62 2.87 -4.16
CA PHE A 16 -24.80 4.15 -3.49
C PHE A 16 -23.96 5.23 -4.19
N THR A 17 -24.21 6.49 -3.87
CA THR A 17 -23.49 7.62 -4.48
C THR A 17 -22.07 7.72 -3.96
N ILE A 18 -21.20 8.38 -4.75
CA ILE A 18 -19.84 8.74 -4.33
C ILE A 18 -19.88 9.55 -3.04
N GLN A 19 -20.81 10.49 -2.92
CA GLN A 19 -20.97 11.31 -1.70
C GLN A 19 -21.22 10.45 -0.47
N THR A 20 -22.14 9.48 -0.54
CA THR A 20 -22.41 8.55 0.55
C THR A 20 -21.18 7.76 0.95
N LEU A 21 -20.36 7.30 -0.05
CA LEU A 21 -19.12 6.61 0.22
C LEU A 21 -18.12 7.52 0.96
N VAL A 22 -17.86 8.70 0.42
CA VAL A 22 -16.91 9.68 0.96
C VAL A 22 -17.27 10.06 2.40
N GLU A 23 -18.54 10.36 2.68
CA GLU A 23 -19.03 10.67 4.02
C GLU A 23 -18.82 9.50 4.99
N SER A 24 -19.14 8.27 4.55
CA SER A 24 -18.94 7.07 5.35
C SER A 24 -17.46 6.81 5.67
N LEU A 25 -16.58 6.99 4.67
CA LEU A 25 -15.14 6.83 4.85
C LEU A 25 -14.58 7.90 5.79
N ARG A 26 -14.99 9.16 5.64
CA ARG A 26 -14.59 10.26 6.53
C ARG A 26 -15.11 10.08 7.95
N LYS A 27 -16.31 9.56 8.12
CA LYS A 27 -16.85 9.23 9.43
C LYS A 27 -16.03 8.15 10.14
N LYS A 28 -15.51 7.19 9.38
CA LYS A 28 -14.73 6.06 9.91
C LYS A 28 -13.25 6.39 10.16
N PHE A 29 -12.62 7.11 9.23
CA PHE A 29 -11.16 7.31 9.21
C PHE A 29 -10.74 8.78 9.42
N GLY A 30 -11.70 9.69 9.52
CA GLY A 30 -11.41 11.13 9.56
C GLY A 30 -11.11 11.72 8.18
N LYS A 31 -10.57 12.93 8.16
CA LYS A 31 -10.16 13.62 6.93
C LYS A 31 -8.98 12.88 6.31
N GLU A 32 -9.06 12.61 5.02
CA GLU A 32 -8.02 11.94 4.23
C GLU A 32 -6.74 12.76 4.08
N SER A 33 -5.61 12.07 3.91
CA SER A 33 -4.31 12.69 3.56
C SER A 33 -4.30 13.18 2.12
N SER A 34 -4.95 12.44 1.22
CA SER A 34 -5.11 12.76 -0.20
C SER A 34 -6.39 12.14 -0.73
N ALA A 35 -7.03 12.79 -1.70
CA ALA A 35 -8.20 12.24 -2.37
C ALA A 35 -8.24 12.67 -3.84
N GLU A 36 -8.72 11.76 -4.67
CA GLU A 36 -9.15 12.00 -6.03
C GLU A 36 -10.61 11.56 -6.14
N ILE A 37 -11.52 12.54 -6.12
CA ILE A 37 -12.96 12.28 -6.07
C ILE A 37 -13.55 12.70 -7.41
N PRO A 38 -13.97 11.73 -8.24
CA PRO A 38 -14.59 12.03 -9.53
C PRO A 38 -15.95 12.72 -9.34
N ASN A 39 -16.35 13.47 -10.36
CA ASN A 39 -17.63 14.17 -10.35
C ASN A 39 -18.85 13.27 -10.56
N GLY A 40 -18.63 11.99 -10.90
CA GLY A 40 -19.68 10.99 -11.11
C GLY A 40 -20.50 11.15 -12.39
N LYS A 41 -20.08 12.04 -13.33
CA LYS A 41 -20.84 12.33 -14.54
C LYS A 41 -20.44 11.50 -15.76
N GLU A 42 -19.33 10.77 -15.67
CA GLU A 42 -18.78 9.98 -16.78
C GLU A 42 -18.68 8.50 -16.39
N TYR A 43 -19.00 7.63 -17.31
CA TYR A 43 -18.87 6.18 -17.13
C TYR A 43 -17.39 5.78 -16.90
N GLY A 44 -17.19 4.86 -15.98
CA GLY A 44 -15.87 4.29 -15.75
C GLY A 44 -14.92 5.16 -14.95
N GLN A 45 -15.41 6.27 -14.37
CA GLN A 45 -14.59 7.07 -13.49
C GLN A 45 -14.18 6.28 -12.26
N TRP A 46 -12.94 6.47 -11.90
CA TRP A 46 -12.38 5.94 -10.68
C TRP A 46 -12.05 7.04 -9.69
N GLY A 47 -12.14 6.71 -8.41
CA GLY A 47 -11.71 7.61 -7.36
C GLY A 47 -10.95 6.87 -6.29
N ASN A 48 -10.20 7.64 -5.51
CA ASN A 48 -9.52 7.12 -4.34
C ASN A 48 -9.49 8.11 -3.19
N MET A 49 -9.33 7.56 -1.99
CA MET A 49 -9.01 8.31 -0.78
C MET A 49 -7.93 7.56 -0.02
N ILE A 50 -6.94 8.31 0.49
CA ILE A 50 -5.78 7.73 1.15
C ILE A 50 -5.57 8.43 2.49
N TRP A 51 -5.38 7.61 3.52
CA TRP A 51 -4.96 8.03 4.86
C TRP A 51 -3.58 7.48 5.13
N ILE A 52 -2.63 8.36 5.43
CA ILE A 52 -1.24 8.03 5.69
C ILE A 52 -0.93 8.35 7.13
N TYR A 53 -0.50 7.34 7.85
CA TYR A 53 -0.10 7.46 9.25
C TYR A 53 1.41 7.32 9.36
N GLY A 54 2.03 8.32 9.98
CA GLY A 54 3.43 8.30 10.36
C GLY A 54 3.67 7.60 11.71
N ASP A 55 4.84 7.84 12.26
CA ASP A 55 5.17 7.38 13.60
C ASP A 55 4.19 7.98 14.62
N ASN A 56 3.89 7.22 15.67
CA ASN A 56 2.88 7.56 16.69
C ASN A 56 1.44 7.67 16.16
N GLU A 57 1.11 6.99 15.07
CA GLU A 57 -0.23 6.99 14.46
C GLU A 57 -0.77 8.38 14.10
N LYS A 58 0.13 9.35 13.92
CA LYS A 58 -0.24 10.69 13.48
C LYS A 58 -0.57 10.70 11.99
N LEU A 59 -1.76 11.19 11.65
CA LEU A 59 -2.17 11.36 10.26
C LEU A 59 -1.32 12.43 9.58
N LEU A 60 -0.72 12.09 8.44
CA LEU A 60 0.10 12.97 7.63
C LEU A 60 -0.74 13.57 6.51
N PHE A 61 -0.64 14.87 6.31
CA PHE A 61 -1.33 15.59 5.25
C PHE A 61 -0.34 16.00 4.17
N GLN A 62 -0.71 15.80 2.91
CA GLN A 62 0.05 16.30 1.78
C GLN A 62 -0.12 17.81 1.69
N LYS A 63 0.99 18.55 1.68
CA LYS A 63 0.98 19.96 1.27
C LYS A 63 0.93 20.02 -0.26
N ILE A 64 -0.07 20.74 -0.81
CA ILE A 64 -0.19 20.97 -2.24
C ILE A 64 1.12 21.64 -2.73
N GLY A 65 1.77 21.04 -3.75
CA GLY A 65 3.01 21.59 -4.36
C GLY A 65 4.34 21.07 -3.79
N GLN A 66 4.35 20.31 -2.72
CA GLN A 66 5.54 19.57 -2.29
C GLN A 66 5.39 18.12 -2.72
N GLY A 67 6.35 17.64 -3.51
CA GLY A 67 6.41 16.34 -4.18
C GLY A 67 5.63 15.20 -3.52
N SER A 68 5.34 14.21 -4.33
CA SER A 68 4.55 13.03 -3.95
C SER A 68 4.81 12.62 -2.51
N LEU A 69 3.77 12.46 -1.71
CA LEU A 69 3.86 11.72 -0.44
C LEU A 69 4.52 10.37 -0.74
N ILE A 70 5.71 10.21 -0.24
CA ILE A 70 6.60 9.10 -0.57
C ILE A 70 5.93 7.74 -0.29
N CYS A 71 5.00 7.68 0.66
CA CYS A 71 4.18 6.52 0.95
C CYS A 71 3.14 6.19 -0.12
N HIS A 72 2.83 7.14 -1.01
CA HIS A 72 1.78 6.98 -2.01
C HIS A 72 2.27 6.36 -3.32
N THR A 73 3.53 6.58 -3.67
CA THR A 73 4.14 6.07 -4.90
C THR A 73 4.41 4.57 -4.88
N TYR A 74 4.12 3.96 -3.75
CA TYR A 74 4.30 2.53 -3.57
C TYR A 74 3.02 1.77 -3.93
N ASN A 75 2.90 1.45 -5.21
CA ASN A 75 2.20 0.24 -5.61
C ASN A 75 3.19 -0.91 -5.35
N PRO A 76 2.95 -1.76 -4.35
CA PRO A 76 3.86 -2.88 -4.09
C PRO A 76 3.70 -3.90 -5.23
N GLY A 77 4.31 -3.61 -6.39
CA GLY A 77 4.48 -4.61 -7.44
C GLY A 77 5.71 -5.44 -7.13
N GLY A 78 5.58 -6.71 -6.83
CA GLY A 78 6.74 -7.59 -6.80
C GLY A 78 6.98 -8.52 -5.62
N LEU A 79 6.08 -8.70 -4.65
CA LEU A 79 6.17 -9.87 -3.75
C LEU A 79 5.46 -11.06 -4.38
N GLU A 80 6.16 -12.17 -4.52
CA GLU A 80 5.53 -13.43 -4.83
C GLU A 80 4.69 -13.86 -3.62
N THR A 81 3.38 -13.65 -3.73
CA THR A 81 2.44 -14.22 -2.77
C THR A 81 2.31 -15.73 -3.07
N PRO A 82 1.80 -16.55 -2.14
CA PRO A 82 1.52 -17.97 -2.39
C PRO A 82 0.63 -18.23 -3.62
N SER A 83 0.00 -17.17 -4.16
CA SER A 83 -0.80 -17.18 -5.38
C SER A 83 -0.04 -16.75 -6.65
N GLY A 84 1.29 -16.58 -6.59
CA GLY A 84 2.14 -16.28 -7.76
C GLY A 84 2.21 -14.82 -8.18
N PHE A 85 1.68 -13.89 -7.38
CA PHE A 85 1.89 -12.45 -7.61
C PHE A 85 3.23 -12.01 -7.05
N VAL A 86 4.05 -11.39 -7.91
CA VAL A 86 5.32 -10.80 -7.50
C VAL A 86 5.07 -9.38 -6.99
N VAL A 87 5.32 -9.11 -5.70
CA VAL A 87 5.22 -7.77 -5.09
C VAL A 87 6.63 -7.22 -4.95
N ASP A 88 7.06 -6.22 -5.77
CA ASP A 88 8.34 -5.54 -5.57
C ASP A 88 8.33 -4.80 -4.24
N ILE A 89 9.13 -5.29 -3.30
CA ILE A 89 9.38 -4.55 -2.07
C ILE A 89 10.40 -3.47 -2.40
N PRO A 90 10.07 -2.21 -2.15
CA PRO A 90 11.02 -1.14 -2.33
C PRO A 90 12.24 -1.37 -1.45
N ARG A 91 13.40 -1.07 -2.00
CA ARG A 91 14.65 -1.13 -1.25
C ARG A 91 14.70 -0.10 -0.12
N VAL A 92 13.90 0.97 -0.22
CA VAL A 92 13.86 2.05 0.77
C VAL A 92 12.40 2.42 1.04
N ILE A 93 11.94 2.20 2.25
CA ILE A 93 10.65 2.71 2.75
C ILE A 93 10.97 3.92 3.61
N PRO A 94 10.37 5.10 3.35
CA PRO A 94 10.57 6.26 4.19
C PRO A 94 10.25 5.97 5.65
N SER A 95 11.09 6.45 6.56
CA SER A 95 10.95 6.20 8.00
C SER A 95 9.65 6.75 8.57
N ASP A 96 9.15 7.84 7.99
CA ASP A 96 7.94 8.54 8.42
C ASP A 96 6.63 7.91 7.91
N CYS A 97 6.72 6.88 7.04
CA CYS A 97 5.56 6.09 6.62
C CYS A 97 5.37 4.86 7.48
N ASN A 98 4.33 4.81 8.28
CA ASN A 98 4.08 3.66 9.14
C ASN A 98 2.95 2.79 8.63
N LYS A 99 1.81 3.40 8.28
CA LYS A 99 0.63 2.68 7.79
C LYS A 99 -0.14 3.52 6.78
N THR A 100 -0.70 2.87 5.76
CA THR A 100 -1.65 3.52 4.86
C THR A 100 -2.95 2.75 4.79
N TYR A 101 -4.05 3.50 4.70
CA TYR A 101 -5.36 2.99 4.29
C TYR A 101 -5.66 3.61 2.94
N ASN A 102 -6.02 2.80 1.98
CA ASN A 102 -6.39 3.24 0.64
C ASN A 102 -7.78 2.68 0.32
N ALA A 103 -8.73 3.56 0.04
CA ALA A 103 -10.02 3.20 -0.51
C ALA A 103 -10.08 3.66 -1.96
N SER A 104 -10.31 2.74 -2.88
CA SER A 104 -10.48 3.03 -4.31
C SER A 104 -11.79 2.44 -4.81
N TRP A 105 -12.42 3.12 -5.77
CA TRP A 105 -13.72 2.70 -6.29
C TRP A 105 -13.86 3.02 -7.77
N PHE A 106 -14.79 2.32 -8.42
CA PHE A 106 -15.28 2.62 -9.76
C PHE A 106 -16.77 2.90 -9.72
N VAL A 107 -17.23 3.80 -10.58
CA VAL A 107 -18.64 4.11 -10.75
C VAL A 107 -19.22 3.46 -12.02
N ASP A 108 -20.51 3.21 -12.00
CA ASP A 108 -21.27 2.75 -13.15
C ASP A 108 -21.73 3.93 -14.05
N GLU A 109 -22.52 3.63 -15.04
CA GLU A 109 -23.10 4.60 -15.98
C GLU A 109 -24.05 5.62 -15.34
N ASN A 110 -24.56 5.33 -14.15
CA ASN A 110 -25.44 6.21 -13.39
C ASN A 110 -24.67 7.01 -12.33
N GLY A 111 -23.33 6.90 -12.30
CA GLY A 111 -22.50 7.56 -11.28
C GLY A 111 -22.56 6.93 -9.89
N LEU A 112 -23.07 5.70 -9.78
CA LEU A 112 -23.14 4.95 -8.53
C LEU A 112 -21.92 4.05 -8.36
N VAL A 113 -21.47 3.91 -7.13
CA VAL A 113 -20.31 3.07 -6.79
C VAL A 113 -20.62 1.61 -7.08
N LYS A 114 -19.89 1.05 -8.05
CA LYS A 114 -20.03 -0.33 -8.53
C LYS A 114 -19.06 -1.28 -7.85
N ASN A 115 -17.83 -0.85 -7.68
CA ASN A 115 -16.77 -1.62 -7.04
C ASN A 115 -16.10 -0.77 -5.97
N LEU A 116 -15.72 -1.40 -4.87
CA LEU A 116 -14.97 -0.78 -3.78
C LEU A 116 -13.82 -1.70 -3.39
N SER A 117 -12.62 -1.15 -3.33
CA SER A 117 -11.45 -1.82 -2.77
C SER A 117 -10.94 -1.02 -1.57
N VAL A 118 -10.69 -1.69 -0.47
CA VAL A 118 -10.05 -1.07 0.70
C VAL A 118 -8.80 -1.88 1.03
N ASN A 119 -7.64 -1.22 0.99
CA ASN A 119 -6.36 -1.83 1.27
C ASN A 119 -5.71 -1.15 2.47
N ILE A 120 -5.07 -1.95 3.30
CA ILE A 120 -4.28 -1.51 4.44
C ILE A 120 -2.87 -2.02 4.23
N ILE A 121 -1.89 -1.13 4.27
CA ILE A 121 -0.46 -1.47 4.14
C ILE A 121 0.23 -1.05 5.43
N ASP A 122 0.90 -2.00 6.08
CA ASP A 122 1.73 -1.76 7.26
C ASP A 122 3.20 -1.76 6.87
N TYR A 123 3.75 -0.56 6.70
CA TYR A 123 5.15 -0.37 6.30
C TYR A 123 6.14 -0.74 7.41
N SER A 124 5.72 -0.71 8.67
CA SER A 124 6.58 -1.12 9.79
C SER A 124 6.91 -2.62 9.71
N LEU A 125 5.94 -3.42 9.31
CA LEU A 125 6.13 -4.85 9.10
C LEU A 125 6.99 -5.14 7.87
N ILE A 126 6.83 -4.33 6.81
CA ILE A 126 7.66 -4.47 5.60
C ILE A 126 9.11 -4.13 5.92
N ARG A 127 9.37 -3.02 6.63
CA ARG A 127 10.74 -2.67 7.08
C ARG A 127 11.40 -3.81 7.86
N LYS A 128 10.70 -4.37 8.85
CA LYS A 128 11.21 -5.51 9.61
C LYS A 128 11.50 -6.75 8.74
N ALA A 129 10.72 -6.98 7.70
CA ALA A 129 10.96 -8.08 6.76
C ALA A 129 12.20 -7.84 5.91
N ILE A 130 12.42 -6.61 5.45
CA ILE A 130 13.64 -6.21 4.72
C ILE A 130 14.87 -6.39 5.60
N GLU A 131 14.85 -5.85 6.81
CA GLU A 131 15.97 -5.95 7.77
C GLU A 131 16.36 -7.41 8.06
N ARG A 132 15.37 -8.29 8.25
CA ARG A 132 15.62 -9.73 8.45
C ARG A 132 16.27 -10.38 7.24
N ARG A 133 15.81 -10.05 6.03
CA ARG A 133 16.39 -10.59 4.80
C ARG A 133 17.83 -10.12 4.62
N GLU A 134 18.11 -8.84 4.81
CA GLU A 134 19.45 -8.28 4.71
C GLU A 134 20.42 -8.90 5.73
N ALA A 135 19.94 -9.12 6.96
CA ALA A 135 20.71 -9.80 7.99
C ALA A 135 21.04 -11.25 7.60
N GLN A 136 20.06 -11.96 7.02
CA GLN A 136 20.24 -13.34 6.54
C GLN A 136 21.24 -13.39 5.36
N GLU A 137 21.09 -12.53 4.36
CA GLU A 137 22.00 -12.45 3.21
C GLU A 137 23.42 -12.14 3.65
N LYS A 138 23.60 -11.26 4.65
CA LYS A 138 24.89 -10.95 5.22
C LYS A 138 25.52 -12.16 5.92
N ALA A 139 24.73 -12.87 6.74
CA ALA A 139 25.19 -14.08 7.43
C ALA A 139 25.60 -15.18 6.45
N GLU A 140 24.82 -15.40 5.40
CA GLU A 140 25.14 -16.37 4.34
C GLU A 140 26.44 -16.03 3.60
N LYS A 141 26.66 -14.74 3.28
CA LYS A 141 27.91 -14.27 2.66
C LYS A 141 29.12 -14.49 3.58
N GLU A 142 28.99 -14.14 4.86
CA GLU A 142 30.06 -14.37 5.85
C GLU A 142 30.38 -15.85 6.01
N GLN A 143 29.36 -16.72 6.02
CA GLN A 143 29.57 -18.15 6.09
C GLN A 143 30.26 -18.72 4.85
N LYS A 144 29.88 -18.25 3.64
CA LYS A 144 30.58 -18.61 2.38
C LYS A 144 32.05 -18.23 2.42
N VAL A 145 32.36 -17.01 2.88
CA VAL A 145 33.77 -16.54 3.01
C VAL A 145 34.56 -17.40 3.99
N ARG A 146 33.98 -17.74 5.15
CA ARG A 146 34.61 -18.65 6.14
C ARG A 146 34.89 -20.02 5.54
N ASN A 147 33.94 -20.58 4.82
CA ASN A 147 34.11 -21.89 4.19
C ASN A 147 35.16 -21.89 3.11
N GLN A 148 35.31 -20.79 2.34
CA GLN A 148 36.33 -20.63 1.32
C GLN A 148 37.72 -20.37 1.91
N SER A 149 37.83 -19.63 3.01
CA SER A 149 39.11 -19.37 3.69
C SER A 149 39.72 -20.60 4.34
N GLY A 150 38.93 -21.65 4.58
CA GLY A 150 39.42 -22.95 5.08
C GLY A 150 39.97 -23.89 4.03
N VAL A 151 39.84 -23.58 2.72
CA VAL A 151 40.33 -24.40 1.62
C VAL A 151 41.81 -24.11 1.41
N LYS A 152 42.70 -25.08 1.77
CA LYS A 152 44.13 -24.99 1.42
C LYS A 152 44.29 -25.24 -0.06
N PRO A 153 45.05 -24.40 -0.81
CA PRO A 153 45.36 -24.71 -2.20
C PRO A 153 46.19 -26.01 -2.23
N SER A 154 45.76 -26.95 -3.04
CA SER A 154 46.61 -28.12 -3.41
C SER A 154 47.66 -27.62 -4.39
N LEU A 155 48.89 -27.52 -3.94
CA LEU A 155 50.09 -27.28 -4.76
C LEU A 155 50.55 -28.58 -5.38
#